data_6fa7f293c89283d0b774d56790dcc795
#
_entry.id   6fa7f293c89283d0b774d56790dcc795
#
_cell.length_a   1.000
_cell.length_b   1.000
_cell.length_c   1.000
_cell.angle_alpha   90.00
_cell.angle_beta   90.00
_cell.angle_gamma   90.00
#
_symmetry.space_group_name_H-M   'P 1'
#
loop_
_entity.id
_entity.type
_entity.pdbx_description
1 polymer ?
#
loop_
_entity_poly.entity_id
_entity_poly.type
_entity_poly.pdbx_seq_one_letter_code
_entity_poly.pdbx_strand_id
1 'polypeptide(L)'
;EFNYRIADANSAHIFVGVQIRNRSEPAQIADAFEAHGFATVDLTFDELSKQHIRYMVGGRSPLARDERLFRFEFPERPGALMKFLSSMAPNWNISLFHYRNQGADYSSILVGIQVPESDHAAFERFIETLGYPCWEETKNPVYRLFLG
;
A
#
# COMPACT_ATOMS: atom_id res chain seq x y z
N GLU A 1 7.50 4.44 -5.21
CA GLU A 1 6.18 4.89 -4.74
C GLU A 1 5.14 3.83 -5.06
N PHE A 2 4.21 3.63 -4.15
CA PHE A 2 3.14 2.64 -4.30
C PHE A 2 1.89 3.16 -3.60
N ASN A 3 0.78 3.29 -4.32
CA ASN A 3 -0.49 3.77 -3.79
C ASN A 3 -1.63 2.84 -4.18
N TYR A 4 -2.42 2.45 -3.19
CA TYR A 4 -3.58 1.60 -3.34
C TYR A 4 -4.68 2.01 -2.36
N ARG A 5 -5.91 2.01 -2.85
CA ARG A 5 -7.14 2.07 -2.06
C ARG A 5 -8.15 1.10 -2.66
N ILE A 6 -8.77 0.29 -1.84
CA ILE A 6 -9.82 -0.59 -2.30
C ILE A 6 -10.99 0.24 -2.85
N ALA A 7 -11.32 0.02 -4.12
CA ALA A 7 -12.39 0.73 -4.83
C ALA A 7 -13.36 -0.22 -5.54
N ASP A 8 -12.93 -1.46 -5.79
CA ASP A 8 -13.70 -2.51 -6.42
C ASP A 8 -13.45 -3.84 -5.70
N ALA A 9 -14.48 -4.68 -5.57
CA ALA A 9 -14.40 -5.95 -4.85
C ALA A 9 -13.66 -7.05 -5.63
N ASN A 10 -13.57 -6.91 -6.95
CA ASN A 10 -13.03 -7.94 -7.85
C ASN A 10 -11.75 -7.52 -8.56
N SER A 11 -11.42 -6.23 -8.51
CA SER A 11 -10.28 -5.67 -9.23
C SER A 11 -9.52 -4.66 -8.38
N ALA A 12 -8.20 -4.80 -8.30
CA ALA A 12 -7.33 -3.86 -7.62
C ALA A 12 -6.59 -2.99 -8.65
N HIS A 13 -6.74 -1.67 -8.54
CA HIS A 13 -5.95 -0.73 -9.31
C HIS A 13 -4.86 -0.15 -8.42
N ILE A 14 -3.61 -0.42 -8.79
CA ILE A 14 -2.44 -0.05 -8.02
C ILE A 14 -1.62 0.97 -8.80
N PHE A 15 -1.36 2.13 -8.21
CA PHE A 15 -0.44 3.10 -8.77
C PHE A 15 0.97 2.81 -8.28
N VAL A 16 1.90 2.58 -9.22
CA VAL A 16 3.31 2.27 -8.92
C VAL A 16 4.22 3.28 -9.58
N GLY A 17 5.08 3.92 -8.81
CA GLY A 17 6.17 4.75 -9.31
C GLY A 17 7.51 4.04 -9.09
N VAL A 18 8.25 3.79 -10.16
CA VAL A 18 9.57 3.15 -10.14
C VAL A 18 10.65 4.11 -10.61
N GLN A 19 11.81 4.04 -9.99
CA GLN A 19 12.98 4.73 -10.48
C GLN A 19 13.58 3.94 -11.64
N ILE A 20 13.76 4.59 -12.77
CA ILE A 20 14.34 4.00 -13.98
C ILE A 20 15.75 4.53 -14.23
N ARG A 21 16.58 3.75 -14.91
CA ARG A 21 17.96 4.09 -15.28
C ARG A 21 18.08 4.63 -16.69
N ASN A 22 17.16 4.22 -17.56
CA ASN A 22 17.16 4.61 -18.97
C ASN A 22 15.73 4.59 -19.55
N ARG A 23 15.58 5.14 -20.78
CA ARG A 23 14.27 5.32 -21.44
C ARG A 23 13.60 4.03 -21.95
N SER A 24 14.33 2.91 -22.02
CA SER A 24 13.74 1.63 -22.47
C SER A 24 13.20 0.78 -21.32
N GLU A 25 13.58 1.09 -20.08
CA GLU A 25 13.17 0.34 -18.90
C GLU A 25 11.64 0.35 -18.63
N PRO A 26 10.89 1.46 -18.85
CA PRO A 26 9.44 1.43 -18.62
C PRO A 26 8.72 0.33 -19.38
N ALA A 27 9.03 0.19 -20.68
CA ALA A 27 8.43 -0.88 -21.49
C ALA A 27 8.79 -2.28 -20.98
N GLN A 28 10.04 -2.51 -20.61
CA GLN A 28 10.50 -3.80 -20.07
C GLN A 28 9.80 -4.13 -18.73
N ILE A 29 9.57 -3.13 -17.89
CA ILE A 29 8.86 -3.29 -16.61
C ILE A 29 7.39 -3.60 -16.87
N ALA A 30 6.73 -2.90 -17.79
CA ALA A 30 5.35 -3.17 -18.18
C ALA A 30 5.20 -4.59 -18.75
N ASP A 31 6.06 -4.99 -19.67
CA ASP A 31 6.08 -6.35 -20.24
C ASP A 31 6.27 -7.41 -19.16
N ALA A 32 7.13 -7.16 -18.18
CA ALA A 32 7.35 -8.07 -17.06
C ALA A 32 6.11 -8.23 -16.18
N PHE A 33 5.38 -7.16 -15.88
CA PHE A 33 4.12 -7.25 -15.15
C PHE A 33 3.05 -8.01 -15.93
N GLU A 34 2.92 -7.74 -17.22
CA GLU A 34 1.98 -8.46 -18.10
C GLU A 34 2.31 -9.96 -18.20
N ALA A 35 3.59 -10.30 -18.30
CA ALA A 35 4.04 -11.70 -18.29
C ALA A 35 3.69 -12.44 -17.00
N HIS A 36 3.49 -11.72 -15.88
CA HIS A 36 3.02 -12.26 -14.61
C HIS A 36 1.50 -12.15 -14.42
N GLY A 37 0.76 -11.76 -15.47
CA GLY A 37 -0.70 -11.69 -15.45
C GLY A 37 -1.30 -10.41 -14.91
N PHE A 38 -0.49 -9.35 -14.74
CA PHE A 38 -0.98 -8.04 -14.31
C PHE A 38 -1.25 -7.16 -15.53
N ALA A 39 -2.52 -6.82 -15.78
CA ALA A 39 -2.87 -5.84 -16.79
C ALA A 39 -2.21 -4.49 -16.44
N THR A 40 -1.36 -3.98 -17.31
CA THR A 40 -0.48 -2.85 -17.01
C THR A 40 -0.68 -1.71 -17.99
N VAL A 41 -0.74 -0.48 -17.47
CA VAL A 41 -0.77 0.73 -18.28
C VAL A 41 0.45 1.57 -17.94
N ASP A 42 1.30 1.82 -18.92
CA ASP A 42 2.45 2.73 -18.77
C ASP A 42 1.98 4.19 -18.78
N LEU A 43 2.14 4.85 -17.64
CA LEU A 43 1.77 6.26 -17.42
C LEU A 43 2.98 7.19 -17.40
N THR A 44 4.14 6.73 -17.86
CA THR A 44 5.41 7.48 -17.79
C THR A 44 5.32 8.87 -18.46
N PHE A 45 4.52 8.99 -19.51
CA PHE A 45 4.34 10.25 -20.24
C PHE A 45 2.97 10.90 -20.04
N ASP A 46 2.14 10.35 -19.14
CA ASP A 46 0.83 10.92 -18.83
C ASP A 46 0.95 12.03 -17.78
N GLU A 47 0.66 13.26 -18.17
CA GLU A 47 0.78 14.43 -17.29
C GLU A 47 -0.29 14.46 -16.19
N LEU A 48 -1.50 13.96 -16.46
CA LEU A 48 -2.54 13.83 -15.44
C LEU A 48 -2.08 12.93 -14.29
N SER A 49 -1.48 11.80 -14.64
CA SER A 49 -0.96 10.84 -13.66
C SER A 49 0.18 11.43 -12.85
N LYS A 50 1.13 12.10 -13.49
CA LYS A 50 2.29 12.71 -12.83
C LYS A 50 1.91 13.82 -11.85
N GLN A 51 0.97 14.67 -12.25
CA GLN A 51 0.66 15.89 -11.51
C GLN A 51 -0.47 15.70 -10.50
N HIS A 52 -1.41 14.80 -10.75
CA HIS A 52 -2.64 14.70 -9.98
C HIS A 52 -2.95 13.30 -9.46
N ILE A 53 -3.05 12.27 -10.31
CA ILE A 53 -3.56 10.94 -9.94
C ILE A 53 -2.80 10.34 -8.78
N ARG A 54 -1.48 10.46 -8.74
CA ARG A 54 -0.63 9.96 -7.65
C ARG A 54 -1.04 10.46 -6.26
N TYR A 55 -1.64 11.65 -6.18
CA TYR A 55 -2.10 12.27 -4.93
C TYR A 55 -3.57 12.01 -4.65
N MET A 56 -4.30 11.43 -5.61
CA MET A 56 -5.73 11.17 -5.51
C MET A 56 -6.06 9.70 -5.25
N VAL A 57 -5.08 8.81 -5.34
CA VAL A 57 -5.27 7.40 -4.96
C VAL A 57 -5.36 7.32 -3.44
N GLY A 58 -6.58 7.13 -2.94
CA GLY A 58 -6.90 7.14 -1.52
C GLY A 58 -8.34 7.57 -1.27
N GLY A 59 -8.59 8.20 -0.13
CA GLY A 59 -9.91 8.69 0.25
C GLY A 59 -10.84 7.63 0.82
N ARG A 60 -12.12 7.96 0.92
CA ARG A 60 -13.13 7.07 1.49
C ARG A 60 -13.48 5.94 0.54
N SER A 61 -13.72 4.76 1.12
CA SER A 61 -14.22 3.61 0.37
C SER A 61 -15.32 2.90 1.14
N PRO A 62 -16.50 2.66 0.52
CA PRO A 62 -17.57 1.88 1.13
C PRO A 62 -17.21 0.39 1.31
N LEU A 63 -16.13 -0.05 0.71
CA LEU A 63 -15.62 -1.43 0.80
C LEU A 63 -14.66 -1.63 1.98
N ALA A 64 -14.16 -0.55 2.59
CA ALA A 64 -13.24 -0.60 3.72
C ALA A 64 -14.00 -0.80 5.04
N ARG A 65 -14.59 -1.99 5.22
CA ARG A 65 -15.28 -2.39 6.45
C ARG A 65 -14.28 -2.94 7.46
N ASP A 66 -14.52 -2.68 8.75
CA ASP A 66 -13.65 -3.16 9.85
C ASP A 66 -12.18 -2.79 9.64
N GLU A 67 -11.96 -1.63 9.02
CA GLU A 67 -10.63 -1.14 8.70
C GLU A 67 -9.95 -0.58 9.95
N ARG A 68 -8.76 -1.09 10.22
CA ARG A 68 -7.81 -0.51 11.17
C ARG A 68 -6.70 0.17 10.39
N LEU A 69 -6.38 1.41 10.74
CA LEU A 69 -5.35 2.20 10.09
C LEU A 69 -4.08 2.22 10.92
N PHE A 70 -2.96 1.91 10.29
CA PHE A 70 -1.65 1.88 10.93
C PHE A 70 -0.61 2.66 10.14
N ARG A 71 0.24 3.37 10.86
CA ARG A 71 1.47 3.94 10.32
C ARG A 71 2.64 3.09 10.77
N PHE A 72 3.44 2.62 9.81
CA PHE A 72 4.65 1.85 10.05
C PHE A 72 5.89 2.61 9.61
N GLU A 73 7.00 2.33 10.25
CA GLU A 73 8.34 2.63 9.75
C GLU A 73 8.99 1.34 9.26
N PHE A 74 9.11 1.19 7.95
CA PHE A 74 9.77 0.03 7.35
C PHE A 74 11.25 0.35 7.12
N PRO A 75 12.16 -0.58 7.47
CA PRO A 75 13.56 -0.42 7.10
C PRO A 75 13.71 -0.50 5.58
N GLU A 76 14.49 0.42 5.00
CA GLU A 76 14.81 0.45 3.57
C GLU A 76 15.86 -0.62 3.23
N ARG A 77 15.45 -1.87 3.31
CA ARG A 77 16.25 -3.04 2.93
C ARG A 77 15.43 -4.02 2.11
N PRO A 78 16.06 -4.76 1.18
CA PRO A 78 15.38 -5.79 0.41
C PRO A 78 14.62 -6.78 1.32
N GLY A 79 13.38 -7.09 0.94
CA GLY A 79 12.55 -8.07 1.65
C GLY A 79 11.72 -7.53 2.82
N ALA A 80 11.89 -6.27 3.26
CA ALA A 80 11.12 -5.72 4.38
C ALA A 80 9.60 -5.73 4.10
N LEU A 81 9.18 -5.25 2.93
CA LEU A 81 7.78 -5.31 2.51
C LEU A 81 7.29 -6.75 2.33
N MET A 82 8.11 -7.62 1.73
CA MET A 82 7.74 -9.02 1.54
C MET A 82 7.57 -9.74 2.88
N LYS A 83 8.44 -9.46 3.87
CA LYS A 83 8.28 -9.96 5.23
C LYS A 83 6.95 -9.54 5.84
N PHE A 84 6.56 -8.28 5.70
CA PHE A 84 5.27 -7.78 6.16
C PHE A 84 4.11 -8.54 5.49
N LEU A 85 4.07 -8.58 4.16
CA LEU A 85 2.99 -9.22 3.40
C LEU A 85 2.87 -10.72 3.68
N SER A 86 4.00 -11.44 3.72
CA SER A 86 4.01 -12.90 3.95
C SER A 86 3.69 -13.31 5.39
N SER A 87 3.78 -12.38 6.34
CA SER A 87 3.46 -12.62 7.75
C SER A 87 1.99 -12.33 8.08
N MET A 88 1.23 -11.73 7.17
CA MET A 88 -0.20 -11.45 7.36
C MET A 88 -1.02 -12.74 7.29
N ALA A 89 -2.10 -12.81 8.07
CA ALA A 89 -3.06 -13.90 7.94
C ALA A 89 -3.84 -13.79 6.60
N PRO A 90 -4.19 -14.93 5.96
CA PRO A 90 -4.83 -14.92 4.64
C PRO A 90 -6.20 -14.23 4.57
N ASN A 91 -6.88 -14.11 5.71
CA ASN A 91 -8.20 -13.47 5.83
C ASN A 91 -8.13 -11.97 6.14
N TRP A 92 -6.92 -11.40 6.31
CA TRP A 92 -6.76 -9.97 6.47
C TRP A 92 -6.52 -9.32 5.12
N ASN A 93 -7.37 -8.37 4.78
CA ASN A 93 -7.31 -7.69 3.50
C ASN A 93 -6.71 -6.28 3.65
N ILE A 94 -5.76 -5.95 2.80
CA ILE A 94 -5.25 -4.58 2.72
C ILE A 94 -6.27 -3.74 1.95
N SER A 95 -6.81 -2.73 2.60
CA SER A 95 -7.80 -1.81 2.04
C SER A 95 -7.18 -0.48 1.60
N LEU A 96 -6.06 -0.11 2.21
CA LEU A 96 -5.25 1.06 1.85
C LEU A 96 -3.78 0.72 2.00
N PHE A 97 -2.98 1.15 1.04
CA PHE A 97 -1.52 1.07 1.15
C PHE A 97 -0.90 2.31 0.50
N HIS A 98 -0.18 3.07 1.29
CA HIS A 98 0.56 4.23 0.81
C HIS A 98 2.02 4.10 1.26
N TYR A 99 2.89 3.88 0.29
CA TYR A 99 4.34 3.80 0.48
C TYR A 99 5.04 4.80 -0.42
N ARG A 100 5.95 5.55 0.15
CA ARG A 100 6.82 6.45 -0.59
C ARG A 100 8.21 6.42 0.01
N ASN A 101 9.18 6.00 -0.79
CA ASN A 101 10.60 6.11 -0.43
C ASN A 101 11.01 7.58 -0.45
N GLN A 102 11.58 8.04 0.65
CA GLN A 102 12.04 9.42 0.82
C GLN A 102 13.58 9.53 0.83
N GLY A 103 14.28 8.44 0.51
CA GLY A 103 15.75 8.40 0.49
C GLY A 103 16.39 8.33 1.87
N ALA A 104 15.62 7.95 2.91
CA ALA A 104 16.11 7.70 4.26
C ALA A 104 16.31 6.20 4.51
N ASP A 105 16.90 5.84 5.65
CA ASP A 105 17.08 4.43 6.08
C ASP A 105 15.74 3.74 6.41
N TYR A 106 14.69 4.52 6.59
CA TYR A 106 13.33 4.06 6.86
C TYR A 106 12.31 4.81 6.00
N SER A 107 11.30 4.07 5.55
CA SER A 107 10.12 4.65 4.88
C SER A 107 8.91 4.64 5.78
N SER A 108 8.19 5.75 5.80
CA SER A 108 6.90 5.86 6.48
C SER A 108 5.79 5.32 5.56
N ILE A 109 5.07 4.32 6.05
CA ILE A 109 4.04 3.62 5.30
C ILE A 109 2.73 3.73 6.03
N LEU A 110 1.66 4.08 5.31
CA LEU A 110 0.30 4.07 5.82
C LEU A 110 -0.43 2.85 5.26
N VAL A 111 -0.97 2.03 6.15
CA VAL A 111 -1.68 0.80 5.77
C VAL A 111 -3.05 0.77 6.44
N GLY A 112 -4.11 0.59 5.66
CA GLY A 112 -5.42 0.18 6.13
C GLY A 112 -5.56 -1.33 5.99
N ILE A 113 -5.95 -2.01 7.04
CA ILE A 113 -6.13 -3.46 7.06
C ILE A 113 -7.51 -3.79 7.62
N GLN A 114 -8.26 -4.60 6.90
CA GLN A 114 -9.54 -5.12 7.35
C GLN A 114 -9.27 -6.34 8.25
N VAL A 115 -9.45 -6.15 9.54
CA VAL A 115 -9.20 -7.18 10.56
C VAL A 115 -10.49 -7.47 11.29
N PRO A 116 -11.08 -8.68 11.14
CA PRO A 116 -12.26 -9.07 11.91
C PRO A 116 -12.01 -8.94 13.41
N GLU A 117 -13.03 -8.57 14.18
CA GLU A 117 -12.91 -8.37 15.62
C GLU A 117 -12.38 -9.62 16.34
N SER A 118 -12.78 -10.83 15.89
CA SER A 118 -12.27 -12.10 16.38
C SER A 118 -10.75 -12.25 16.28
N ASP A 119 -10.13 -11.54 15.37
CA ASP A 119 -8.72 -11.67 15.02
C ASP A 119 -7.84 -10.58 15.64
N HIS A 120 -8.42 -9.62 16.37
CA HIS A 120 -7.64 -8.51 16.93
C HIS A 120 -6.45 -8.98 17.76
N ALA A 121 -6.63 -10.01 18.61
CA ALA A 121 -5.53 -10.55 19.42
C ALA A 121 -4.43 -11.22 18.54
N ALA A 122 -4.80 -11.86 17.45
CA ALA A 122 -3.84 -12.44 16.50
C ALA A 122 -3.08 -11.34 15.74
N PHE A 123 -3.78 -10.27 15.41
CA PHE A 123 -3.20 -9.11 14.74
C PHE A 123 -2.19 -8.37 15.63
N GLU A 124 -2.48 -8.19 16.92
CA GLU A 124 -1.50 -7.60 17.86
C GLU A 124 -0.21 -8.45 17.93
N ARG A 125 -0.34 -9.77 18.01
CA ARG A 125 0.83 -10.68 17.99
C ARG A 125 1.61 -10.59 16.67
N PHE A 126 0.92 -10.42 15.54
CA PHE A 126 1.56 -10.19 14.25
C PHE A 126 2.42 -8.93 14.28
N ILE A 127 1.88 -7.80 14.77
CA ILE A 127 2.61 -6.53 14.89
C ILE A 127 3.86 -6.70 15.78
N GLU A 128 3.71 -7.34 16.94
CA GLU A 128 4.82 -7.61 17.86
C GLU A 128 5.91 -8.46 17.21
N THR A 129 5.52 -9.52 16.50
CA THR A 129 6.45 -10.45 15.83
C THR A 129 7.15 -9.80 14.65
N LEU A 130 6.45 -8.93 13.91
CA LEU A 130 7.02 -8.16 12.81
C LEU A 130 8.17 -7.25 13.29
N GLY A 131 7.98 -6.62 14.46
CA GLY A 131 8.98 -5.83 15.15
C GLY A 131 9.34 -4.51 14.45
N TYR A 132 8.48 -4.01 13.55
CA TYR A 132 8.64 -2.68 12.97
C TYR A 132 7.96 -1.64 13.85
N PRO A 133 8.53 -0.44 14.01
CA PRO A 133 7.83 0.65 14.69
C PRO A 133 6.46 0.88 14.05
N CYS A 134 5.42 0.93 14.89
CA CYS A 134 4.03 0.96 14.43
C CYS A 134 3.17 1.81 15.37
N TRP A 135 2.28 2.60 14.77
CA TRP A 135 1.29 3.41 15.48
C TRP A 135 -0.08 3.18 14.88
N GLU A 136 -1.05 2.87 15.72
CA GLU A 136 -2.44 2.80 15.28
C GLU A 136 -3.04 4.19 15.15
N GLU A 137 -3.56 4.49 13.98
CA GLU A 137 -4.14 5.78 13.60
C GLU A 137 -5.67 5.73 13.38
N THR A 138 -6.31 4.60 13.67
CA THR A 138 -7.77 4.41 13.46
C THR A 138 -8.62 5.46 14.19
N LYS A 139 -8.17 5.94 15.35
CA LYS A 139 -8.85 6.99 16.13
C LYS A 139 -8.41 8.41 15.77
N ASN A 140 -7.46 8.56 14.86
CA ASN A 140 -6.96 9.85 14.44
C ASN A 140 -8.07 10.66 13.76
N PRO A 141 -8.30 11.94 14.12
CA PRO A 141 -9.31 12.76 13.46
C PRO A 141 -9.13 12.90 11.95
N VAL A 142 -7.89 12.92 11.47
CA VAL A 142 -7.59 12.99 10.02
C VAL A 142 -8.12 11.76 9.28
N TYR A 143 -7.98 10.57 9.88
CA TYR A 143 -8.56 9.37 9.31
C TYR A 143 -10.08 9.53 9.10
N ARG A 144 -10.80 9.94 10.15
CA ARG A 144 -12.26 10.10 10.10
C ARG A 144 -12.73 11.16 9.09
N LEU A 145 -11.94 12.21 8.90
CA LEU A 145 -12.30 13.31 7.99
C LEU A 145 -12.09 12.94 6.52
N PHE A 146 -11.05 12.17 6.20
CA PHE A 146 -10.61 12.00 4.82
C PHE A 146 -10.59 10.55 4.31
N LEU A 147 -10.46 9.56 5.17
CA LEU A 147 -10.25 8.16 4.78
C LEU A 147 -11.33 7.20 5.28
N GLY A 148 -11.92 7.46 6.44
CA GLY A 148 -12.91 6.63 7.10
C GLY A 148 -14.36 7.04 6.87
#